data_be21a8275eddec7d1e7c3d5a769c9a28
#
_entry.id   be21a8275eddec7d1e7c3d5a769c9a28
#
_cell.length_a   1.000
_cell.length_b   1.000
_cell.length_c   1.000
_cell.angle_alpha   90.00
_cell.angle_beta   90.00
_cell.angle_gamma   90.00
#
_symmetry.space_group_name_H-M   'P 1'
#
loop_
_entity.id
_entity.type
_entity.pdbx_description
1 polymer ?
#
loop_
_entity_poly.entity_id
_entity_poly.type
_entity_poly.pdbx_seq_one_letter_code
_entity_poly.pdbx_strand_id
1 'polypeptide(L)'
;MKFRTGIGYDVHQLADNIPLVLGGVKIPYHKGCVAHSDGDVLIHAICDALFGAAAMRDIGYHFPDNDSKYKGISSIILLKECVFMIKNAGYEIANIDATVCLQKPKLSPFIPKMINCLSKQMNIEI
;
A
#
# COMPACT_ATOMS: atom_id res chain seq x y z
N MET A 1 4.14 -21.24 -18.79
CA MET A 1 3.98 -20.43 -17.58
C MET A 1 3.20 -19.16 -17.90
N LYS A 2 2.24 -18.82 -17.08
CA LYS A 2 1.42 -17.63 -17.30
C LYS A 2 1.75 -16.60 -16.24
N PHE A 3 2.04 -15.38 -16.67
CA PHE A 3 2.28 -14.25 -15.78
C PHE A 3 1.18 -13.23 -15.93
N ARG A 4 0.92 -12.52 -14.85
CA ARG A 4 0.08 -11.34 -14.85
C ARG A 4 0.86 -10.17 -14.27
N THR A 5 0.66 -9.00 -14.83
CA THR A 5 1.23 -7.77 -14.32
C THR A 5 0.10 -6.82 -13.98
N GLY A 6 0.34 -5.96 -13.01
CA GLY A 6 -0.60 -4.94 -12.62
C GLY A 6 0.10 -3.63 -12.36
N ILE A 7 -0.64 -2.55 -12.48
CA ILE A 7 -0.17 -1.21 -12.16
C ILE A 7 -1.12 -0.59 -11.14
N GLY A 8 -0.56 0.07 -10.14
CA GLY A 8 -1.31 0.86 -9.18
C GLY A 8 -0.79 2.29 -9.17
N TYR A 9 -1.70 3.22 -9.02
CA TYR A 9 -1.38 4.64 -8.91
C TYR A 9 -2.29 5.26 -7.87
N ASP A 10 -1.70 5.98 -6.91
CA ASP A 10 -2.46 6.64 -5.87
C ASP A 10 -1.84 8.00 -5.53
N VAL A 11 -2.67 8.94 -5.18
CA VAL A 11 -2.27 10.30 -4.83
C VAL A 11 -3.06 10.74 -3.60
N HIS A 12 -2.35 11.25 -2.60
CA HIS A 12 -2.96 11.80 -1.40
C HIS A 12 -2.45 13.21 -1.15
N GLN A 13 -3.35 14.08 -0.74
CA GLN A 13 -2.98 15.40 -0.26
C GLN A 13 -2.31 15.30 1.11
N LEU A 14 -1.28 16.11 1.35
CA LEU A 14 -0.66 16.24 2.66
C LEU A 14 -1.33 17.35 3.46
N ALA A 15 -1.49 17.13 4.75
CA ALA A 15 -2.01 18.14 5.68
C ALA A 15 -1.27 18.08 7.01
N ASP A 16 -1.28 19.21 7.72
CA ASP A 16 -0.61 19.32 9.01
C ASP A 16 -1.25 18.43 10.07
N ASN A 17 -0.45 18.01 11.03
CA ASN A 17 -0.87 17.26 12.22
C ASN A 17 -1.47 15.88 11.91
N ILE A 18 -1.13 15.31 10.78
CA ILE A 18 -1.47 13.93 10.42
C ILE A 18 -0.17 13.12 10.39
N PRO A 19 -0.13 11.93 11.02
CA PRO A 19 1.04 11.06 10.93
C PRO A 19 1.32 10.66 9.49
N LEU A 20 2.59 10.69 9.08
CA LEU A 20 3.02 10.22 7.77
C LEU A 20 3.40 8.76 7.87
N VAL A 21 2.66 7.90 7.16
CA VAL A 21 2.91 6.46 7.10
C VAL A 21 3.09 6.08 5.64
N LEU A 22 4.21 5.49 5.30
CA LEU A 22 4.52 5.03 3.94
C LEU A 22 5.20 3.66 3.99
N GLY A 23 4.70 2.71 3.20
CA GLY A 23 5.23 1.36 3.17
C GLY A 23 5.17 0.66 4.53
N GLY A 24 4.17 0.99 5.34
CA GLY A 24 4.01 0.47 6.69
C GLY A 24 4.94 1.10 7.72
N VAL A 25 5.70 2.13 7.36
CA VAL A 25 6.68 2.79 8.23
C VAL A 25 6.20 4.18 8.59
N LYS A 26 6.19 4.48 9.88
CA LYS A 26 5.89 5.83 10.37
C LYS A 26 7.12 6.72 10.21
N ILE A 27 6.98 7.79 9.45
CA ILE A 27 8.07 8.70 9.11
C ILE A 27 7.91 9.99 9.90
N PRO A 28 8.94 10.43 10.65
CA PRO A 28 8.88 11.70 11.38
C PRO A 28 8.74 12.87 10.40
N TYR A 29 7.58 13.51 10.44
CA TYR A 29 7.29 14.69 9.61
C TYR A 29 6.07 15.41 10.19
N HIS A 30 5.95 16.71 9.92
CA HIS A 30 4.85 17.51 10.45
C HIS A 30 3.56 17.41 9.65
N LYS A 31 3.59 16.72 8.51
CA LYS A 31 2.42 16.46 7.65
C LYS A 31 2.29 14.99 7.36
N GLY A 32 1.05 14.56 7.11
CA GLY A 32 0.74 13.22 6.64
C GLY A 32 -0.36 13.27 5.60
N CYS A 33 -0.67 12.12 5.04
CA CYS A 33 -1.66 11.99 3.98
C CYS A 33 -3.09 12.09 4.52
N VAL A 34 -3.92 12.88 3.86
CA VAL A 34 -5.36 12.96 4.15
C VAL A 34 -6.02 11.73 3.54
N ALA A 35 -6.61 10.89 4.37
CA ALA A 35 -7.27 9.67 3.93
C ALA A 35 -8.26 9.17 4.97
N HIS A 36 -9.13 8.24 4.58
CA HIS A 36 -10.03 7.55 5.49
C HIS A 36 -9.27 6.56 6.39
N SER A 37 -8.28 5.86 5.82
CA SER A 37 -7.35 4.95 6.52
C SER A 37 -6.19 5.73 7.15
N ASP A 38 -5.06 5.06 7.40
CA ASP A 38 -3.82 5.71 7.85
C ASP A 38 -3.11 6.53 6.76
N GLY A 39 -3.62 6.50 5.53
CA GLY A 39 -3.10 7.30 4.42
C GLY A 39 -1.83 6.76 3.78
N ASP A 40 -1.51 5.49 3.96
CA ASP A 40 -0.33 4.88 3.32
C ASP A 40 -0.53 4.75 1.81
N VAL A 41 -0.18 5.80 1.09
CA VAL A 41 -0.38 5.88 -0.36
C VAL A 41 0.39 4.80 -1.12
N LEU A 42 1.54 4.38 -0.60
CA LEU A 42 2.34 3.34 -1.24
C LEU A 42 1.64 1.98 -1.15
N ILE A 43 1.16 1.61 0.03
CA ILE A 43 0.41 0.36 0.19
C ILE A 43 -0.88 0.39 -0.63
N HIS A 44 -1.58 1.52 -0.69
CA HIS A 44 -2.79 1.64 -1.51
C HIS A 44 -2.49 1.37 -2.98
N ALA A 45 -1.41 1.93 -3.51
CA ALA A 45 -1.01 1.68 -4.91
C ALA A 45 -0.61 0.22 -5.14
N ILE A 46 0.08 -0.40 -4.19
CA ILE A 46 0.43 -1.83 -4.26
C ILE A 46 -0.83 -2.70 -4.30
N CYS A 47 -1.79 -2.44 -3.43
CA CYS A 47 -3.07 -3.17 -3.43
C CYS A 47 -3.79 -3.03 -4.78
N ASP A 48 -3.85 -1.83 -5.33
CA ASP A 48 -4.45 -1.60 -6.64
C ASP A 48 -3.74 -2.41 -7.74
N ALA A 49 -2.42 -2.45 -7.72
CA ALA A 49 -1.65 -3.24 -8.68
C ALA A 49 -1.94 -4.74 -8.56
N LEU A 50 -2.02 -5.25 -7.34
CA LEU A 50 -2.31 -6.66 -7.08
C LEU A 50 -3.73 -7.05 -7.51
N PHE A 51 -4.71 -6.26 -7.12
CA PHE A 51 -6.09 -6.49 -7.53
C PHE A 51 -6.25 -6.40 -9.05
N GLY A 52 -5.62 -5.40 -9.67
CA GLY A 52 -5.66 -5.23 -11.12
C GLY A 52 -5.05 -6.41 -11.87
N ALA A 53 -3.90 -6.90 -11.43
CA ALA A 53 -3.25 -8.06 -12.02
C ALA A 53 -4.14 -9.32 -11.95
N ALA A 54 -4.89 -9.48 -10.86
CA ALA A 54 -5.78 -10.62 -10.65
C ALA A 54 -7.18 -10.42 -11.24
N ALA A 55 -7.43 -9.30 -11.93
CA ALA A 55 -8.74 -8.93 -12.48
C ALA A 55 -9.82 -8.82 -11.38
N MET A 56 -9.44 -8.29 -10.21
CA MET A 56 -10.31 -8.11 -9.04
C MET A 56 -10.67 -6.64 -8.79
N ARG A 57 -10.60 -5.78 -9.80
CA ARG A 57 -10.87 -4.35 -9.71
C ARG A 57 -9.79 -3.61 -8.92
N ASP A 58 -10.17 -2.96 -7.82
CA ASP A 58 -9.32 -2.02 -7.11
C ASP A 58 -9.58 -2.02 -5.60
N ILE A 59 -8.74 -1.28 -4.87
CA ILE A 59 -8.83 -1.19 -3.42
C ILE A 59 -10.16 -0.55 -2.95
N GLY A 60 -10.66 0.44 -3.68
CA GLY A 60 -11.90 1.12 -3.31
C GLY A 60 -13.13 0.22 -3.40
N TYR A 61 -13.11 -0.75 -4.28
CA TYR A 61 -14.19 -1.75 -4.39
C TYR A 61 -14.19 -2.70 -3.19
N HIS A 62 -13.03 -3.18 -2.77
CA HIS A 62 -12.91 -4.14 -1.67
C HIS A 62 -12.94 -3.48 -0.29
N PHE A 63 -12.42 -2.27 -0.18
CA PHE A 63 -12.32 -1.53 1.09
C PHE A 63 -12.84 -0.10 0.90
N PRO A 64 -14.18 0.07 0.77
CA PRO A 64 -14.75 1.39 0.51
C PRO A 64 -14.40 2.39 1.61
N ASP A 65 -14.02 3.60 1.24
CA ASP A 65 -13.66 4.67 2.16
C ASP A 65 -14.85 5.26 2.93
N ASN A 66 -16.07 4.94 2.52
CA ASN A 66 -17.29 5.32 3.23
C ASN A 66 -17.74 4.28 4.27
N ASP A 67 -17.03 3.17 4.41
CA ASP A 67 -17.32 2.14 5.41
C ASP A 67 -16.58 2.48 6.71
N SER A 68 -17.33 2.67 7.79
CA SER A 68 -16.80 3.08 9.09
C SER A 68 -15.79 2.08 9.67
N LYS A 69 -15.88 0.80 9.31
CA LYS A 69 -14.96 -0.24 9.81
C LYS A 69 -13.52 -0.03 9.32
N TYR A 70 -13.31 0.73 8.25
CA TYR A 70 -11.98 1.03 7.71
C TYR A 70 -11.45 2.39 8.15
N LYS A 71 -12.22 3.14 8.93
CA LYS A 71 -11.80 4.46 9.40
C LYS A 71 -10.56 4.35 10.29
N GLY A 72 -9.49 5.04 9.91
CA GLY A 72 -8.23 5.03 10.64
C GLY A 72 -7.47 3.70 10.60
N ILE A 73 -7.90 2.74 9.78
CA ILE A 73 -7.29 1.42 9.73
C ILE A 73 -5.84 1.48 9.23
N SER A 74 -4.98 0.62 9.79
CA SER A 74 -3.64 0.42 9.26
C SER A 74 -3.70 -0.21 7.88
N SER A 75 -3.05 0.40 6.91
CA SER A 75 -2.99 -0.12 5.54
C SER A 75 -2.24 -1.45 5.44
N ILE A 76 -1.41 -1.80 6.44
CA ILE A 76 -0.82 -3.15 6.57
C ILE A 76 -1.92 -4.21 6.63
N ILE A 77 -3.00 -3.94 7.37
CA ILE A 77 -4.14 -4.87 7.45
C ILE A 77 -4.82 -5.01 6.09
N LEU A 78 -4.99 -3.90 5.38
CA LEU A 78 -5.55 -3.93 4.01
C LEU A 78 -4.66 -4.75 3.08
N LEU A 79 -3.34 -4.56 3.17
CA LEU A 79 -2.38 -5.32 2.36
C LEU A 79 -2.44 -6.81 2.68
N LYS A 80 -2.53 -7.19 3.95
CA LYS A 80 -2.67 -8.60 4.36
C LYS A 80 -3.91 -9.24 3.77
N GLU A 81 -5.03 -8.55 3.83
CA GLU A 81 -6.29 -9.05 3.23
C GLU A 81 -6.18 -9.15 1.72
N CYS A 82 -5.58 -8.16 1.07
CA CYS A 82 -5.33 -8.17 -0.38
C CYS A 82 -4.48 -9.39 -0.77
N VAL A 83 -3.36 -9.61 -0.08
CA VAL A 83 -2.46 -10.74 -0.34
C VAL A 83 -3.18 -12.07 -0.12
N PHE A 84 -3.99 -12.18 0.92
CA PHE A 84 -4.80 -13.36 1.16
C PHE A 84 -5.75 -13.65 -0.01
N MET A 85 -6.44 -12.64 -0.51
CA MET A 85 -7.36 -12.78 -1.65
C MET A 85 -6.64 -13.21 -2.93
N ILE A 86 -5.46 -12.62 -3.20
CA ILE A 86 -4.64 -12.96 -4.36
C ILE A 86 -4.18 -14.42 -4.29
N LYS A 87 -3.66 -14.85 -3.14
CA LYS A 87 -3.22 -16.23 -2.94
C LYS A 87 -4.38 -17.22 -3.02
N ASN A 88 -5.51 -16.86 -2.45
CA ASN A 88 -6.71 -17.71 -2.47
C ASN A 88 -7.27 -17.88 -3.90
N ALA A 89 -7.01 -16.93 -4.79
CA ALA A 89 -7.35 -17.03 -6.21
C ALA A 89 -6.32 -17.82 -7.03
N GLY A 90 -5.26 -18.34 -6.40
CA GLY A 90 -4.25 -19.18 -7.05
C GLY A 90 -3.04 -18.43 -7.59
N TYR A 91 -2.84 -17.18 -7.19
CA TYR A 91 -1.70 -16.37 -7.62
C TYR A 91 -0.64 -16.25 -6.54
N GLU A 92 0.59 -16.08 -6.97
CA GLU A 92 1.71 -15.71 -6.11
C GLU A 92 2.31 -14.40 -6.59
N ILE A 93 2.83 -13.61 -5.66
CA ILE A 93 3.49 -12.35 -5.98
C ILE A 93 4.95 -12.65 -6.27
N ALA A 94 5.40 -12.35 -7.48
CA ALA A 94 6.80 -12.55 -7.87
C ALA A 94 7.68 -11.40 -7.42
N ASN A 95 7.28 -10.16 -7.74
CA ASN A 95 8.01 -8.96 -7.33
C ASN A 95 7.10 -7.73 -7.36
N ILE A 96 7.55 -6.71 -6.65
CA ILE A 96 6.96 -5.37 -6.69
C ILE A 96 8.10 -4.38 -6.96
N ASP A 97 7.87 -3.47 -7.88
CA ASP A 97 8.70 -2.29 -8.04
C ASP A 97 7.82 -1.05 -7.85
N ALA A 98 8.28 -0.11 -7.04
CA ALA A 98 7.47 1.04 -6.67
C ALA A 98 8.30 2.32 -6.64
N THR A 99 7.67 3.42 -7.05
CA THR A 99 8.24 4.75 -6.99
C THR A 99 7.32 5.65 -6.18
N VAL A 100 7.89 6.36 -5.20
CA VAL A 100 7.17 7.36 -4.41
C VAL A 100 7.66 8.74 -4.82
N CYS A 101 6.74 9.58 -5.27
CA CYS A 101 7.03 10.97 -5.61
C CYS A 101 6.62 11.85 -4.43
N LEU A 102 7.62 12.33 -3.70
CA LEU A 102 7.40 13.15 -2.51
C LEU A 102 8.53 14.17 -2.41
N GLN A 103 8.20 15.45 -2.37
CA GLN A 103 9.22 16.50 -2.30
C GLN A 103 9.95 16.47 -0.96
N LYS A 104 9.23 16.37 0.12
CA LYS A 104 9.73 16.31 1.51
C LYS A 104 8.83 15.42 2.35
N PRO A 105 9.37 14.69 3.35
CA PRO A 105 10.78 14.54 3.68
C PRO A 105 11.51 13.60 2.72
N LYS A 106 12.83 13.54 2.83
CA LYS A 106 13.62 12.53 2.09
C LYS A 106 13.29 11.14 2.63
N LEU A 107 12.96 10.23 1.73
CA LEU A 107 12.55 8.86 2.10
C LEU A 107 13.70 7.87 2.14
N SER A 108 14.84 8.21 1.52
CA SER A 108 15.98 7.31 1.39
C SER A 108 16.37 6.61 2.71
N PRO A 109 16.44 7.29 3.87
CA PRO A 109 16.77 6.61 5.13
C PRO A 109 15.76 5.57 5.58
N PHE A 110 14.52 5.63 5.10
CA PHE A 110 13.43 4.77 5.52
C PHE A 110 13.14 3.62 4.56
N ILE A 111 13.71 3.66 3.36
CA ILE A 111 13.46 2.64 2.32
C ILE A 111 13.79 1.23 2.79
N PRO A 112 14.93 0.96 3.47
CA PRO A 112 15.20 -0.40 3.95
C PRO A 112 14.12 -0.95 4.89
N LYS A 113 13.57 -0.12 5.75
CA LYS A 113 12.46 -0.51 6.66
C LYS A 113 11.18 -0.78 5.88
N MET A 114 10.89 0.04 4.86
CA MET A 114 9.73 -0.16 4.00
C MET A 114 9.84 -1.49 3.26
N ILE A 115 10.99 -1.78 2.67
CA ILE A 115 11.25 -3.04 1.96
C ILE A 115 11.05 -4.22 2.91
N ASN A 116 11.63 -4.17 4.10
CA ASN A 116 11.45 -5.22 5.10
C ASN A 116 10.00 -5.44 5.48
N CYS A 117 9.27 -4.36 5.74
CA CYS A 117 7.86 -4.44 6.10
C CYS A 117 7.02 -5.06 4.98
N LEU A 118 7.18 -4.53 3.76
CA LEU A 118 6.37 -4.96 2.61
C LEU A 118 6.70 -6.39 2.18
N SER A 119 7.97 -6.75 2.13
CA SER A 119 8.38 -8.10 1.72
C SER A 119 7.83 -9.18 2.65
N LYS A 120 7.80 -8.91 3.95
CA LYS A 120 7.21 -9.82 4.93
C LYS A 120 5.71 -10.01 4.71
N GLN A 121 4.98 -8.92 4.46
CA GLN A 121 3.53 -9.00 4.25
C GLN A 121 3.17 -9.73 2.96
N MET A 122 4.00 -9.61 1.95
CA MET A 122 3.76 -10.21 0.63
C MET A 122 4.46 -11.56 0.44
N ASN A 123 5.30 -11.98 1.39
CA ASN A 123 6.08 -13.21 1.33
C ASN A 123 6.93 -13.28 0.05
N ILE A 124 7.67 -12.22 -0.22
CA ILE A 124 8.62 -12.13 -1.33
C ILE A 124 10.01 -11.84 -0.80
N GLU A 125 11.02 -12.27 -1.54
CA GLU A 125 12.42 -11.99 -1.21
C GLU A 125 12.78 -10.53 -1.52
N ILE A 126 13.75 -10.00 -0.78
CA ILE A 126 14.29 -8.65 -0.99
C ILE A 126 15.31 -8.68 -2.13
#